data_b57265721012de67659bf40399d2a836
#
_entry.id   b57265721012de67659bf40399d2a836
#
_cell.length_a   1.000
_cell.length_b   1.000
_cell.length_c   1.000
_cell.angle_alpha   90.00
_cell.angle_beta   90.00
_cell.angle_gamma   90.00
#
_symmetry.space_group_name_H-M   'P 1'
#
loop_
_entity.id
_entity.type
_entity.pdbx_description
1 polymer ?
#
loop_
_entity_poly.entity_id
_entity_poly.type
_entity_poly.pdbx_seq_one_letter_code
_entity_poly.pdbx_strand_id
1 'polypeptide(L)'
;MAIKNKRGKKITVEVDNLKQLKEIMGLKFNTILFDNMSIKNLRAGVKLAKKFYETEASGNINLKTVKSVAETGVNRISVGSITHSAPAIDYKLEIN
;
A
#
# COMPACT_ATOMS: atom_id res chain seq x y z
N MET A 1 1.19 -2.12 -13.70
CA MET A 1 2.26 -1.60 -12.83
C MET A 1 2.58 -0.17 -13.23
N ALA A 2 2.61 0.71 -12.27
CA ALA A 2 2.88 2.13 -12.53
C ALA A 2 3.96 2.62 -11.60
N ILE A 3 4.78 3.54 -12.09
CA ILE A 3 5.85 4.14 -11.31
C ILE A 3 5.47 5.59 -11.04
N LYS A 4 5.44 5.97 -9.77
CA LYS A 4 5.16 7.34 -9.36
C LYS A 4 6.40 7.93 -8.74
N ASN A 5 6.80 9.07 -9.24
CA ASN A 5 7.99 9.76 -8.74
C ASN A 5 7.56 11.07 -8.09
N LYS A 6 7.59 11.07 -6.78
CA LYS A 6 7.11 12.21 -6.00
C LYS A 6 8.22 13.23 -5.88
N ARG A 7 8.19 14.22 -6.75
CA ARG A 7 9.15 15.34 -6.76
C ARG A 7 10.61 14.90 -6.85
N GLY A 8 10.83 13.78 -7.50
CA GLY A 8 12.18 13.29 -7.70
C GLY A 8 12.86 12.74 -6.47
N LYS A 9 12.18 12.67 -5.33
CA LYS A 9 12.81 12.23 -4.09
C LYS A 9 12.57 10.78 -3.77
N LYS A 10 11.37 10.30 -3.99
CA LYS A 10 11.02 8.91 -3.72
C LYS A 10 10.32 8.33 -4.91
N ILE A 11 10.62 7.08 -5.17
CA ILE A 11 9.98 6.34 -6.26
C ILE A 11 9.03 5.34 -5.64
N THR A 12 7.78 5.40 -6.05
CA THR A 12 6.76 4.46 -5.65
C THR A 12 6.35 3.65 -6.86
N VAL A 13 6.34 2.34 -6.73
CA VAL A 13 5.90 1.43 -7.78
C VAL A 13 4.57 0.83 -7.37
N GLU A 14 3.57 0.96 -8.22
CA GLU A 14 2.24 0.45 -7.95
C GLU A 14 2.09 -0.94 -8.56
N VAL A 15 1.58 -1.87 -7.77
CA VAL A 15 1.29 -3.22 -8.24
C VAL A 15 -0.14 -3.59 -7.85
N ASP A 16 -0.79 -4.42 -8.65
CA ASP A 16 -2.13 -4.87 -8.35
C ASP A 16 -2.26 -6.39 -8.25
N ASN A 17 -1.15 -7.11 -8.33
CA ASN A 17 -1.13 -8.55 -8.09
C ASN A 17 0.28 -8.99 -7.69
N LEU A 18 0.36 -10.23 -7.19
CA LEU A 18 1.61 -10.77 -6.70
C LEU A 18 2.61 -11.03 -7.82
N LYS A 19 2.14 -11.32 -9.02
CA LYS A 19 3.02 -11.53 -10.14
C LYS A 19 3.81 -10.27 -10.45
N GLN A 20 3.13 -9.13 -10.50
CA GLN A 20 3.79 -7.86 -10.71
C GLN A 20 4.79 -7.55 -9.60
N LEU A 21 4.42 -7.85 -8.36
CA LEU A 21 5.32 -7.65 -7.24
C LEU A 21 6.63 -8.43 -7.44
N LYS A 22 6.54 -9.69 -7.82
CA LYS A 22 7.72 -10.50 -8.01
C LYS A 22 8.61 -9.98 -9.13
N GLU A 23 7.99 -9.37 -10.15
CA GLU A 23 8.74 -8.83 -11.28
C GLU A 23 9.58 -7.62 -10.89
N ILE A 24 9.16 -6.86 -9.89
CA ILE A 24 9.88 -5.66 -9.49
C ILE A 24 10.79 -5.85 -8.28
N MET A 25 10.72 -6.98 -7.62
CA MET A 25 11.60 -7.26 -6.49
C MET A 25 13.05 -7.25 -6.94
N GLY A 26 13.88 -6.57 -6.18
CA GLY A 26 15.28 -6.42 -6.52
C GLY A 26 15.64 -5.14 -7.25
N LEU A 27 14.63 -4.42 -7.75
CA LEU A 27 14.87 -3.12 -8.36
C LEU A 27 15.03 -2.06 -7.27
N LYS A 28 15.66 -0.94 -7.61
CA LYS A 28 15.90 0.13 -6.64
C LYS A 28 14.77 1.15 -6.67
N PHE A 29 13.99 1.15 -5.63
CA PHE A 29 12.94 2.14 -5.41
C PHE A 29 12.59 2.15 -3.93
N ASN A 30 11.68 3.02 -3.52
CA ASN A 30 11.45 3.25 -2.09
C ASN A 30 10.19 2.56 -1.57
N THR A 31 9.11 2.63 -2.31
CA THR A 31 7.80 2.24 -1.81
C THR A 31 7.07 1.38 -2.83
N ILE A 32 6.39 0.35 -2.33
CA ILE A 32 5.46 -0.43 -3.14
C ILE A 32 4.05 -0.04 -2.73
N LEU A 33 3.24 0.35 -3.70
CA LEU A 33 1.83 0.63 -3.49
C LEU A 33 1.03 -0.57 -3.99
N PHE A 34 0.36 -1.23 -3.06
CA PHE A 34 -0.53 -2.34 -3.39
C PHE A 34 -1.91 -1.77 -3.65
N ASP A 35 -2.38 -1.88 -4.88
CA ASP A 35 -3.62 -1.28 -5.29
C ASP A 35 -4.70 -2.33 -5.49
N ASN A 36 -5.78 -2.19 -4.73
CA ASN A 36 -6.99 -3.00 -4.92
C ASN A 36 -6.76 -4.51 -4.83
N MET A 37 -5.92 -4.92 -3.89
CA MET A 37 -5.62 -6.33 -3.68
C MET A 37 -6.48 -6.90 -2.56
N SER A 38 -6.80 -8.19 -2.64
CA SER A 38 -7.49 -8.86 -1.55
C SER A 38 -6.60 -8.87 -0.30
N ILE A 39 -7.22 -9.01 0.86
CA ILE A 39 -6.49 -9.04 2.12
C ILE A 39 -5.46 -10.18 2.13
N LYS A 40 -5.84 -11.33 1.60
CA LYS A 40 -4.95 -12.48 1.51
C LYS A 40 -3.71 -12.17 0.69
N ASN A 41 -3.90 -11.60 -0.50
CA ASN A 41 -2.79 -11.29 -1.38
C ASN A 41 -1.97 -10.11 -0.85
N LEU A 42 -2.64 -9.14 -0.27
CA LEU A 42 -1.96 -8.01 0.35
C LEU A 42 -1.02 -8.49 1.46
N ARG A 43 -1.51 -9.37 2.31
CA ARG A 43 -0.71 -9.90 3.41
C ARG A 43 0.53 -10.62 2.88
N ALA A 44 0.34 -11.45 1.86
CA ALA A 44 1.46 -12.17 1.24
C ALA A 44 2.47 -11.19 0.62
N GLY A 45 1.96 -10.19 -0.09
CA GLY A 45 2.82 -9.20 -0.73
C GLY A 45 3.60 -8.36 0.27
N VAL A 46 2.95 -7.92 1.32
CA VAL A 46 3.60 -7.14 2.37
C VAL A 46 4.71 -7.97 3.02
N LYS A 47 4.44 -9.23 3.30
CA LYS A 47 5.42 -10.10 3.93
C LYS A 47 6.67 -10.25 3.07
N LEU A 48 6.51 -10.31 1.76
CA LEU A 48 7.65 -10.39 0.84
C LEU A 48 8.42 -9.08 0.74
N ALA A 49 7.70 -7.97 0.74
CA ALA A 49 8.28 -6.67 0.38
C ALA A 49 8.81 -5.87 1.57
N LYS A 50 8.24 -6.05 2.74
CA LYS A 50 8.50 -5.14 3.87
C LYS A 50 9.94 -5.08 4.33
N LYS A 51 10.74 -6.10 4.03
CA LYS A 51 12.15 -6.13 4.40
C LYS A 51 13.00 -5.19 3.55
N PHE A 52 12.50 -4.83 2.37
CA PHE A 52 13.28 -4.09 1.39
C PHE A 52 12.68 -2.75 1.03
N TYR A 53 11.37 -2.61 1.18
CA TYR A 53 10.64 -1.43 0.74
C TYR A 53 9.61 -1.02 1.76
N GLU A 54 9.25 0.26 1.73
CA GLU A 54 8.04 0.69 2.42
C GLU A 54 6.84 0.15 1.67
N THR A 55 5.76 -0.12 2.39
CA THR A 55 4.56 -0.68 1.79
C THR A 55 3.36 0.22 2.08
N GLU A 56 2.52 0.37 1.08
CA GLU A 56 1.32 1.19 1.16
C GLU A 56 0.18 0.43 0.49
N ALA A 57 -1.01 0.49 1.06
CA ALA A 57 -2.19 -0.15 0.49
C ALA A 57 -3.20 0.91 0.08
N SER A 58 -3.84 0.71 -1.05
CA SER A 58 -4.89 1.60 -1.54
C SER A 58 -5.93 0.82 -2.33
N GLY A 59 -7.00 1.51 -2.70
CA GLY A 59 -8.08 0.92 -3.51
C GLY A 59 -9.06 0.11 -2.67
N ASN A 60 -10.33 0.38 -2.82
CA ASN A 60 -11.41 -0.35 -2.16
C ASN A 60 -11.26 -0.53 -0.64
N ILE A 61 -10.57 0.39 0.01
CA ILE A 61 -10.40 0.35 1.45
C ILE A 61 -11.39 1.32 2.07
N ASN A 62 -12.13 0.85 3.04
CA ASN A 62 -13.11 1.67 3.76
C ASN A 62 -13.01 1.39 5.25
N LEU A 63 -13.86 2.04 6.03
CA LEU A 63 -13.81 1.89 7.48
C LEU A 63 -14.04 0.46 7.96
N LYS A 64 -14.76 -0.34 7.17
CA LYS A 64 -15.01 -1.73 7.54
C LYS A 64 -13.79 -2.61 7.32
N THR A 65 -12.99 -2.30 6.31
CA THR A 65 -11.86 -3.14 5.92
C THR A 65 -10.52 -2.59 6.39
N VAL A 66 -10.46 -1.34 6.80
CA VAL A 66 -9.18 -0.70 7.13
C VAL A 66 -8.44 -1.45 8.24
N LYS A 67 -9.15 -1.99 9.20
CA LYS A 67 -8.50 -2.73 10.28
C LYS A 67 -7.80 -3.97 9.74
N SER A 68 -8.47 -4.73 8.89
CA SER A 68 -7.87 -5.93 8.29
C SER A 68 -6.68 -5.57 7.42
N VAL A 69 -6.78 -4.47 6.70
CA VAL A 69 -5.66 -3.99 5.89
C VAL A 69 -4.48 -3.62 6.78
N ALA A 70 -4.73 -2.91 7.87
CA ALA A 70 -3.67 -2.53 8.80
C ALA A 70 -2.99 -3.75 9.42
N GLU A 71 -3.75 -4.80 9.67
CA GLU A 71 -3.22 -6.03 10.25
C GLU A 71 -2.30 -6.79 9.30
N THR A 72 -2.28 -6.44 8.03
CA THR A 72 -1.33 -7.05 7.09
C THR A 72 0.11 -6.63 7.34
N GLY A 73 0.32 -5.59 8.12
CA GLY A 73 1.66 -5.07 8.39
C GLY A 73 2.11 -3.99 7.44
N VAL A 74 1.22 -3.52 6.58
CA VAL A 74 1.54 -2.43 5.64
C VAL A 74 1.87 -1.15 6.42
N ASN A 75 2.79 -0.35 5.88
CA ASN A 75 3.26 0.86 6.56
C ASN A 75 2.24 2.00 6.48
N ARG A 76 1.56 2.14 5.37
CA ARG A 76 0.59 3.22 5.16
C ARG A 76 -0.64 2.70 4.44
N ILE A 77 -1.75 3.37 4.67
CA ILE A 77 -3.02 3.05 4.02
C ILE A 77 -3.61 4.33 3.46
N SER A 78 -3.93 4.32 2.18
CA SER A 78 -4.63 5.41 1.52
C SER A 78 -6.09 5.05 1.37
N VAL A 79 -6.97 5.81 1.98
CA VAL A 79 -8.40 5.55 1.94
C VAL A 79 -9.10 6.71 1.25
N GLY A 80 -9.33 6.55 -0.04
CA GLY A 80 -9.89 7.62 -0.85
C GLY A 80 -11.31 8.01 -0.51
N SER A 81 -12.06 7.09 0.09
CA SER A 81 -13.47 7.37 0.43
C SER A 81 -13.66 8.11 1.74
N ILE A 82 -12.59 8.33 2.49
CA ILE A 82 -12.66 9.06 3.74
C ILE A 82 -12.02 10.42 3.52
N THR A 83 -12.81 11.40 3.21
CA THR A 83 -12.26 12.68 2.80
C THR A 83 -12.29 13.76 3.86
N HIS A 84 -13.14 13.68 4.84
CA HIS A 84 -13.27 14.77 5.78
C HIS A 84 -13.75 14.36 7.15
N SER A 85 -13.87 13.12 7.42
CA SER A 85 -14.32 12.68 8.72
C SER A 85 -13.50 11.51 9.20
N ALA A 86 -12.24 11.54 8.89
CA ALA A 86 -11.34 10.51 9.33
C ALA A 86 -10.84 10.87 10.71
N PRO A 87 -11.62 10.66 11.71
CA PRO A 87 -11.15 10.95 13.05
C PRO A 87 -10.15 9.89 13.43
N ALA A 88 -9.46 10.18 14.36
CA ALA A 88 -8.56 9.45 15.17
C ALA A 88 -8.56 7.93 14.96
N ILE A 89 -8.10 7.51 13.84
CA ILE A 89 -7.78 6.12 13.62
C ILE A 89 -6.27 6.00 13.83
N ASP A 90 -5.87 5.14 14.73
CA ASP A 90 -4.47 5.01 15.10
C ASP A 90 -3.66 4.20 14.10
N TYR A 91 -4.00 4.32 12.85
CA TYR A 91 -3.19 3.75 11.78
C TYR A 91 -2.55 4.88 11.02
N LYS A 92 -1.45 4.60 10.34
CA LYS A 92 -0.91 5.58 9.42
C LYS A 92 -1.83 5.65 8.22
N LEU A 93 -2.76 6.59 8.28
CA LEU A 93 -3.83 6.71 7.30
C LEU A 93 -3.63 7.98 6.50
N GLU A 94 -3.55 7.83 5.19
CA GLU A 94 -3.51 8.98 4.29
C GLU A 94 -4.81 9.03 3.50
N ILE A 95 -5.39 10.22 3.43
CA ILE A 95 -6.66 10.44 2.74
C ILE A 95 -6.39 11.20 1.46
N ASN A 96 -6.86 10.66 0.37
CA ASN A 96 -6.68 11.27 -0.96
C ASN A 96 -7.83 12.16 -1.34
#